data_1625cebca5fc4e715e59e9c46d3672c6
#
_entry.id   1625cebca5fc4e715e59e9c46d3672c6
#
_cell.length_a   1.000
_cell.length_b   1.000
_cell.length_c   1.000
_cell.angle_alpha   90.00
_cell.angle_beta   90.00
_cell.angle_gamma   90.00
#
_symmetry.space_group_name_H-M   'P 1'
#
loop_
_entity.id
_entity.type
_entity.pdbx_description
1 polymer ?
#
loop_
_entity_poly.entity_id
_entity_poly.type
_entity_poly.pdbx_seq_one_letter_code
_entity_poly.pdbx_strand_id
1 'polypeptide(L)'
;MNQSRTLLVVGAHAADFVWRAAGIIAVVTKHGGRTSVVALTYGERGESGELWKDPNQTVENVKRIRHEEATRAAEILGATFQCFDLGDYPLQIDAQALDLLTMLIRELAPDVIITHTERDPFNPDHPLASAAVQRASILASGSGVASGFSTIKPAELFLFEPHQPEHCGFVPTTFVDISAVFPLKQQAMEAMAAQSYLHQYQTEIAKYRANHARRISGRTDIQYAEAFQRVTPT
;
A
#
# COMPACT_ATOMS: atom_id res chain seq x y z
N MET A 1 8.32 3.06 27.02
CA MET A 1 9.05 3.52 25.83
C MET A 1 8.28 3.03 24.63
N ASN A 2 7.63 3.92 23.87
CA ASN A 2 6.98 3.53 22.61
C ASN A 2 8.11 3.16 21.63
N GLN A 3 8.27 1.87 21.36
CA GLN A 3 9.14 1.45 20.28
C GLN A 3 8.57 2.03 18.97
N SER A 4 9.41 2.74 18.21
CA SER A 4 9.04 3.23 16.90
C SER A 4 8.74 2.04 15.99
N ARG A 5 7.50 1.93 15.50
CA ARG A 5 7.07 0.81 14.65
C ARG A 5 7.66 0.92 13.25
N THR A 6 7.94 -0.23 12.65
CA THR A 6 8.34 -0.35 11.24
C THR A 6 7.16 -0.87 10.42
N LEU A 7 6.75 -0.08 9.43
CA LEU A 7 5.64 -0.40 8.52
C LEU A 7 6.20 -0.69 7.13
N LEU A 8 5.77 -1.80 6.55
CA LEU A 8 5.98 -2.12 5.13
C LEU A 8 4.63 -2.09 4.41
N VAL A 9 4.55 -1.30 3.35
CA VAL A 9 3.37 -1.22 2.48
C VAL A 9 3.73 -1.75 1.11
N VAL A 10 3.05 -2.80 0.65
CA VAL A 10 3.32 -3.43 -0.65
C VAL A 10 2.08 -3.31 -1.53
N GLY A 11 2.19 -2.53 -2.61
CA GLY A 11 1.18 -2.40 -3.65
C GLY A 11 1.53 -3.18 -4.92
N ALA A 12 0.53 -3.54 -5.70
CA ALA A 12 0.73 -4.04 -7.06
C ALA A 12 1.30 -2.94 -7.96
N HIS A 13 0.79 -1.72 -7.79
CA HIS A 13 1.11 -0.57 -8.63
C HIS A 13 1.63 0.63 -7.81
N ALA A 14 2.32 1.53 -8.48
CA ALA A 14 3.02 2.65 -7.85
C ALA A 14 2.14 3.62 -7.04
N ALA A 15 0.83 3.69 -7.33
CA ALA A 15 -0.09 4.60 -6.64
C ALA A 15 -0.89 3.98 -5.49
N ASP A 16 -0.92 2.67 -5.36
CA ASP A 16 -1.80 1.97 -4.41
C ASP A 16 -1.69 2.49 -2.99
N PHE A 17 -0.46 2.72 -2.53
CA PHE A 17 -0.21 3.21 -1.17
C PHE A 17 -0.79 4.60 -0.93
N VAL A 18 -0.83 5.45 -1.97
CA VAL A 18 -1.35 6.83 -1.85
C VAL A 18 -2.85 6.80 -1.62
N TRP A 19 -3.55 6.04 -2.42
CA TRP A 19 -5.01 5.97 -2.33
C TRP A 19 -5.50 5.28 -1.08
N ARG A 20 -4.80 4.21 -0.64
CA ARG A 20 -5.30 3.22 0.31
C ARG A 20 -4.63 3.27 1.69
N ALA A 21 -3.41 3.84 1.81
CA ALA A 21 -2.63 3.77 3.04
C ALA A 21 -1.84 5.05 3.37
N ALA A 22 -1.98 6.14 2.59
CA ALA A 22 -1.21 7.36 2.83
C ALA A 22 -1.42 7.93 4.24
N GLY A 23 -2.63 7.80 4.77
CA GLY A 23 -2.96 8.26 6.12
C GLY A 23 -2.20 7.49 7.20
N ILE A 24 -2.24 6.16 7.18
CA ILE A 24 -1.49 5.35 8.16
C ILE A 24 0.02 5.54 8.03
N ILE A 25 0.54 5.68 6.80
CA ILE A 25 1.96 5.99 6.56
C ILE A 25 2.33 7.29 7.28
N ALA A 26 1.57 8.37 7.05
CA ALA A 26 1.81 9.66 7.69
C ALA A 26 1.63 9.60 9.23
N VAL A 27 0.70 8.80 9.74
CA VAL A 27 0.57 8.57 11.19
C VAL A 27 1.82 7.92 11.76
N VAL A 28 2.31 6.84 11.15
CA VAL A 28 3.50 6.11 11.61
C VAL A 28 4.74 7.01 11.59
N THR A 29 5.01 7.69 10.48
CA THR A 29 6.18 8.54 10.31
C THR A 29 6.17 9.76 11.23
N LYS A 30 5.01 10.40 11.42
CA LYS A 30 4.83 11.52 12.35
C LYS A 30 5.12 11.13 13.81
N HIS A 31 4.90 9.86 14.16
CA HIS A 31 5.20 9.33 15.49
C HIS A 31 6.60 8.70 15.60
N GLY A 32 7.49 8.98 14.66
CA GLY A 32 8.89 8.53 14.67
C GLY A 32 9.09 7.09 14.23
N GLY A 33 8.06 6.43 13.67
CA GLY A 33 8.17 5.13 13.03
C GLY A 33 8.85 5.23 11.66
N ARG A 34 9.26 4.08 11.12
CA ARG A 34 9.83 3.98 9.77
C ARG A 34 8.80 3.32 8.85
N THR A 35 8.67 3.86 7.64
CA THR A 35 7.81 3.26 6.63
C THR A 35 8.56 3.08 5.32
N SER A 36 8.49 1.87 4.78
CA SER A 36 8.94 1.54 3.44
C SER A 36 7.75 1.17 2.57
N VAL A 37 7.70 1.75 1.38
CA VAL A 37 6.69 1.48 0.36
C VAL A 37 7.35 0.74 -0.79
N VAL A 38 6.74 -0.36 -1.20
CA VAL A 38 7.16 -1.16 -2.35
C VAL A 38 6.01 -1.28 -3.32
N ALA A 39 6.24 -0.92 -4.57
CA ALA A 39 5.37 -1.27 -5.68
C ALA A 39 5.98 -2.44 -6.46
N LEU A 40 5.16 -3.41 -6.86
CA LEU A 40 5.64 -4.51 -7.70
C LEU A 40 5.79 -4.06 -9.15
N THR A 41 4.98 -3.10 -9.59
CA THR A 41 4.99 -2.51 -10.95
C THR A 41 4.76 -1.00 -10.86
N TYR A 42 4.97 -0.29 -11.95
CA TYR A 42 4.61 1.13 -12.03
C TYR A 42 3.12 1.35 -12.32
N GLY A 43 2.36 0.33 -12.68
CA GLY A 43 0.99 0.46 -13.19
C GLY A 43 0.98 1.11 -14.57
N GLU A 44 2.02 0.83 -15.36
CA GLU A 44 2.30 1.53 -16.59
C GLU A 44 1.28 1.26 -17.69
N ARG A 45 0.61 0.07 -17.68
CA ARG A 45 -0.40 -0.29 -18.70
C ARG A 45 -1.82 -0.13 -18.19
N GLY A 46 -2.14 -0.65 -16.98
CA GLY A 46 -3.50 -0.71 -16.47
C GLY A 46 -3.94 0.50 -15.66
N GLU A 47 -3.01 1.19 -14.98
CA GLU A 47 -3.32 2.24 -14.01
C GLU A 47 -2.94 3.66 -14.49
N SER A 48 -2.54 3.82 -15.75
CA SER A 48 -2.00 5.07 -16.31
C SER A 48 -2.79 5.59 -17.51
N GLY A 49 -4.10 5.33 -17.55
CA GLY A 49 -4.95 5.65 -18.71
C GLY A 49 -4.92 7.12 -19.15
N GLU A 50 -4.75 8.07 -18.22
CA GLU A 50 -4.63 9.49 -18.57
C GLU A 50 -3.36 9.79 -19.37
N LEU A 51 -2.25 9.13 -19.04
CA LEU A 51 -0.99 9.30 -19.76
C LEU A 51 -1.04 8.71 -21.18
N TRP A 52 -1.79 7.64 -21.37
CA TRP A 52 -1.97 6.98 -22.67
C TRP A 52 -2.87 7.73 -23.64
N LYS A 53 -3.46 8.87 -23.26
CA LYS A 53 -4.18 9.77 -24.18
C LYS A 53 -3.26 10.50 -25.13
N ASP A 54 -1.96 10.63 -24.80
CA ASP A 54 -0.94 11.13 -25.70
C ASP A 54 -0.58 10.04 -26.73
N PRO A 55 -0.79 10.27 -28.05
CA PRO A 55 -0.49 9.28 -29.08
C PRO A 55 1.01 8.97 -29.25
N ASN A 56 1.88 9.79 -28.68
CA ASN A 56 3.34 9.59 -28.71
C ASN A 56 3.87 8.96 -27.39
N GLN A 57 2.97 8.52 -26.52
CA GLN A 57 3.36 7.96 -25.23
C GLN A 57 4.09 6.62 -25.40
N THR A 58 5.07 6.37 -24.50
CA THR A 58 5.80 5.11 -24.43
C THR A 58 5.73 4.52 -23.03
N VAL A 59 5.90 3.20 -22.93
CA VAL A 59 5.94 2.48 -21.65
C VAL A 59 7.03 3.05 -20.74
N GLU A 60 8.22 3.32 -21.29
CA GLU A 60 9.36 3.85 -20.56
C GLU A 60 9.08 5.23 -19.98
N ASN A 61 8.41 6.11 -20.76
CA ASN A 61 8.04 7.43 -20.28
C ASN A 61 6.94 7.35 -19.21
N VAL A 62 5.96 6.45 -19.37
CA VAL A 62 4.94 6.22 -18.32
C VAL A 62 5.61 5.73 -17.05
N LYS A 63 6.50 4.74 -17.09
CA LYS A 63 7.25 4.26 -15.92
C LYS A 63 8.00 5.38 -15.21
N ARG A 64 8.69 6.23 -15.98
CA ARG A 64 9.43 7.38 -15.43
C ARG A 64 8.48 8.34 -14.68
N ILE A 65 7.37 8.73 -15.31
CA ILE A 65 6.38 9.61 -14.69
C ILE A 65 5.81 8.99 -13.41
N ARG A 66 5.39 7.73 -13.47
CA ARG A 66 4.83 7.02 -12.32
C ARG A 66 5.84 6.88 -11.17
N HIS A 67 7.11 6.65 -11.50
CA HIS A 67 8.19 6.62 -10.51
C HIS A 67 8.35 7.99 -9.81
N GLU A 68 8.40 9.08 -10.58
CA GLU A 68 8.52 10.44 -10.05
C GLU A 68 7.33 10.82 -9.15
N GLU A 69 6.10 10.53 -9.60
CA GLU A 69 4.88 10.73 -8.82
C GLU A 69 4.90 9.97 -7.49
N ALA A 70 5.21 8.67 -7.53
CA ALA A 70 5.23 7.82 -6.34
C ALA A 70 6.36 8.19 -5.36
N THR A 71 7.55 8.51 -5.89
CA THR A 71 8.67 8.99 -5.07
C THR A 71 8.29 10.28 -4.35
N ARG A 72 7.70 11.24 -5.08
CA ARG A 72 7.26 12.50 -4.50
C ARG A 72 6.18 12.31 -3.43
N ALA A 73 5.20 11.44 -3.69
CA ALA A 73 4.15 11.13 -2.72
C ALA A 73 4.74 10.47 -1.45
N ALA A 74 5.68 9.54 -1.59
CA ALA A 74 6.35 8.90 -0.45
C ALA A 74 7.16 9.90 0.38
N GLU A 75 7.90 10.83 -0.26
CA GLU A 75 8.63 11.90 0.41
C GLU A 75 7.70 12.79 1.25
N ILE A 76 6.54 13.20 0.71
CA ILE A 76 5.52 13.98 1.44
C ILE A 76 5.07 13.24 2.69
N LEU A 77 4.94 11.93 2.62
CA LEU A 77 4.49 11.08 3.74
C LEU A 77 5.63 10.69 4.70
N GLY A 78 6.90 11.04 4.40
CA GLY A 78 8.08 10.68 5.18
C GLY A 78 8.48 9.21 5.06
N ALA A 79 8.12 8.54 3.96
CA ALA A 79 8.42 7.15 3.67
C ALA A 79 9.47 7.00 2.56
N THR A 80 10.10 5.81 2.48
CA THR A 80 10.90 5.43 1.32
C THR A 80 10.04 4.75 0.27
N PHE A 81 10.38 4.89 -1.01
CA PHE A 81 9.71 4.22 -2.12
C PHE A 81 10.70 3.45 -2.97
N GLN A 82 10.32 2.24 -3.37
CA GLN A 82 11.00 1.48 -4.44
C GLN A 82 9.99 0.71 -5.29
N CYS A 83 10.37 0.40 -6.52
CA CYS A 83 9.57 -0.41 -7.43
C CYS A 83 10.40 -1.59 -7.95
N PHE A 84 9.80 -2.78 -8.02
CA PHE A 84 10.46 -3.98 -8.54
C PHE A 84 10.43 -4.05 -10.08
N ASP A 85 9.56 -3.24 -10.70
CA ASP A 85 9.42 -3.17 -12.16
C ASP A 85 9.12 -4.52 -12.84
N LEU A 86 8.22 -5.30 -12.26
CA LEU A 86 7.86 -6.64 -12.77
C LEU A 86 6.92 -6.59 -14.00
N GLY A 87 6.43 -5.39 -14.36
CA GLY A 87 5.42 -5.18 -15.39
C GLY A 87 4.00 -5.49 -14.92
N ASP A 88 3.04 -4.65 -15.33
CA ASP A 88 1.62 -4.85 -15.02
C ASP A 88 0.83 -5.40 -16.21
N TYR A 89 -0.37 -5.88 -15.94
CA TYR A 89 -1.34 -6.32 -16.93
C TYR A 89 -0.77 -7.19 -18.05
N PRO A 90 -0.27 -8.41 -17.69
CA PRO A 90 -0.42 -9.05 -16.38
C PRO A 90 0.85 -8.91 -15.51
N LEU A 91 0.67 -8.70 -14.21
CA LEU A 91 1.72 -8.90 -13.21
C LEU A 91 2.10 -10.39 -13.16
N GLN A 92 3.40 -10.68 -13.15
CA GLN A 92 3.93 -12.05 -13.00
C GLN A 92 4.88 -12.11 -11.81
N ILE A 93 4.62 -13.04 -10.90
CA ILE A 93 5.47 -13.29 -9.74
C ILE A 93 6.21 -14.62 -9.95
N ASP A 94 7.43 -14.53 -10.37
CA ASP A 94 8.34 -15.68 -10.48
C ASP A 94 9.07 -15.96 -9.15
N ALA A 95 9.94 -16.98 -9.16
CA ALA A 95 10.73 -17.33 -7.98
C ALA A 95 11.68 -16.20 -7.56
N GLN A 96 12.27 -15.49 -8.52
CA GLN A 96 13.20 -14.40 -8.24
C GLN A 96 12.48 -13.21 -7.57
N ALA A 97 11.31 -12.83 -8.06
CA ALA A 97 10.49 -11.77 -7.45
C ALA A 97 10.06 -12.14 -6.02
N LEU A 98 9.70 -13.39 -5.79
CA LEU A 98 9.35 -13.89 -4.45
C LEU A 98 10.56 -13.87 -3.50
N ASP A 99 11.74 -14.27 -3.98
CA ASP A 99 12.98 -14.23 -3.20
C ASP A 99 13.36 -12.79 -2.84
N LEU A 100 13.29 -11.85 -3.79
CA LEU A 100 13.53 -10.42 -3.55
C LEU A 100 12.59 -9.87 -2.47
N LEU A 101 11.31 -10.19 -2.53
CA LEU A 101 10.33 -9.75 -1.54
C LEU A 101 10.59 -10.38 -0.17
N THR A 102 10.99 -11.65 -0.13
CA THR A 102 11.36 -12.36 1.10
C THR A 102 12.59 -11.73 1.76
N MET A 103 13.63 -11.44 0.97
CA MET A 103 14.84 -10.76 1.43
C MET A 103 14.53 -9.38 1.98
N LEU A 104 13.74 -8.59 1.27
CA LEU A 104 13.33 -7.25 1.71
C LEU A 104 12.57 -7.29 3.04
N ILE A 105 11.62 -8.23 3.20
CA ILE A 105 10.89 -8.39 4.45
C ILE A 105 11.84 -8.73 5.61
N ARG A 106 12.86 -9.57 5.39
CA ARG A 106 13.88 -9.85 6.40
C ARG A 106 14.77 -8.64 6.71
N GLU A 107 15.19 -7.91 5.71
CA GLU A 107 16.04 -6.71 5.85
C GLU A 107 15.32 -5.64 6.67
N LEU A 108 14.07 -5.36 6.34
CA LEU A 108 13.27 -4.32 7.00
C LEU A 108 12.77 -4.75 8.38
N ALA A 109 12.58 -6.04 8.59
CA ALA A 109 11.99 -6.64 9.80
C ALA A 109 10.74 -5.87 10.27
N PRO A 110 9.69 -5.73 9.43
CA PRO A 110 8.54 -4.89 9.74
C PRO A 110 7.73 -5.47 10.90
N ASP A 111 7.17 -4.59 11.74
CA ASP A 111 6.15 -4.97 12.73
C ASP A 111 4.80 -5.21 12.06
N VAL A 112 4.51 -4.44 11.00
CA VAL A 112 3.25 -4.45 10.27
C VAL A 112 3.53 -4.47 8.77
N ILE A 113 2.78 -5.31 8.05
CA ILE A 113 2.73 -5.32 6.58
C ILE A 113 1.30 -5.02 6.15
N ILE A 114 1.16 -4.15 5.15
CA ILE A 114 -0.14 -3.85 4.52
C ILE A 114 -0.03 -4.14 3.03
N THR A 115 -1.03 -4.84 2.48
CA THR A 115 -1.11 -5.16 1.05
C THR A 115 -2.56 -5.25 0.56
N HIS A 116 -2.79 -5.76 -0.64
CA HIS A 116 -4.11 -5.90 -1.26
C HIS A 116 -4.98 -7.00 -0.63
N THR A 117 -6.27 -6.96 -0.94
CA THR A 117 -7.21 -8.06 -0.67
C THR A 117 -6.86 -9.29 -1.50
N GLU A 118 -7.24 -10.48 -0.98
CA GLU A 118 -7.02 -11.77 -1.66
C GLU A 118 -7.91 -11.96 -2.90
N ARG A 119 -8.93 -11.12 -3.03
CA ARG A 119 -9.86 -11.12 -4.14
C ARG A 119 -10.08 -9.69 -4.62
N ASP A 120 -9.90 -9.46 -5.91
CA ASP A 120 -10.31 -8.24 -6.60
C ASP A 120 -10.71 -8.61 -8.04
N PRO A 121 -12.02 -8.71 -8.35
CA PRO A 121 -12.50 -9.10 -9.68
C PRO A 121 -12.29 -8.00 -10.73
N PHE A 122 -11.90 -6.79 -10.32
CA PHE A 122 -11.71 -5.64 -11.21
C PHE A 122 -10.24 -5.38 -11.54
N ASN A 123 -9.33 -5.94 -10.73
CA ASN A 123 -7.88 -5.82 -10.96
C ASN A 123 -7.18 -7.14 -10.62
N PRO A 124 -6.80 -7.95 -11.63
CA PRO A 124 -6.21 -9.26 -11.40
C PRO A 124 -4.82 -9.23 -10.77
N ASP A 125 -4.11 -8.10 -10.84
CA ASP A 125 -2.76 -7.95 -10.26
C ASP A 125 -2.80 -7.82 -8.73
N HIS A 126 -3.89 -7.27 -8.16
CA HIS A 126 -4.05 -7.11 -6.72
C HIS A 126 -4.02 -8.43 -5.93
N PRO A 127 -4.79 -9.47 -6.30
CA PRO A 127 -4.71 -10.78 -5.64
C PRO A 127 -3.35 -11.45 -5.78
N LEU A 128 -2.65 -11.25 -6.90
CA LEU A 128 -1.30 -11.78 -7.11
C LEU A 128 -0.30 -11.11 -6.16
N ALA A 129 -0.37 -9.79 -6.02
CA ALA A 129 0.44 -9.04 -5.05
C ALA A 129 0.16 -9.52 -3.62
N SER A 130 -1.11 -9.67 -3.24
CA SER A 130 -1.50 -10.19 -1.93
C SER A 130 -0.92 -11.57 -1.65
N ALA A 131 -1.07 -12.51 -2.58
CA ALA A 131 -0.54 -13.87 -2.44
C ALA A 131 0.98 -13.89 -2.33
N ALA A 132 1.69 -13.06 -3.11
CA ALA A 132 3.14 -12.93 -3.04
C ALA A 132 3.61 -12.42 -1.69
N VAL A 133 2.98 -11.38 -1.15
CA VAL A 133 3.31 -10.81 0.17
C VAL A 133 3.07 -11.81 1.29
N GLN A 134 1.94 -12.50 1.29
CA GLN A 134 1.64 -13.53 2.30
C GLN A 134 2.66 -14.67 2.26
N ARG A 135 2.98 -15.15 1.06
CA ARG A 135 3.98 -16.20 0.87
C ARG A 135 5.37 -15.76 1.30
N ALA A 136 5.82 -14.56 0.89
CA ALA A 136 7.11 -14.01 1.29
C ALA A 136 7.21 -13.80 2.81
N SER A 137 6.12 -13.38 3.47
CA SER A 137 6.08 -13.21 4.93
C SER A 137 6.28 -14.55 5.67
N ILE A 138 5.70 -15.64 5.16
CA ILE A 138 5.92 -17.00 5.71
C ILE A 138 7.38 -17.42 5.49
N LEU A 139 7.91 -17.24 4.28
CA LEU A 139 9.29 -17.57 3.94
C LEU A 139 10.28 -16.76 4.78
N ALA A 140 10.00 -15.50 5.06
CA ALA A 140 10.85 -14.64 5.87
C ALA A 140 11.01 -15.13 7.33
N SER A 141 10.03 -15.83 7.86
CA SER A 141 10.08 -16.44 9.20
C SER A 141 10.65 -17.88 9.20
N GLY A 142 10.84 -18.49 8.02
CA GLY A 142 11.32 -19.87 7.89
C GLY A 142 12.83 -20.00 8.03
N SER A 143 13.31 -20.69 9.08
CA SER A 143 14.75 -20.83 9.37
C SER A 143 15.53 -21.59 8.28
N GLY A 144 14.89 -22.47 7.52
CA GLY A 144 15.52 -23.23 6.43
C GLY A 144 15.55 -22.49 5.08
N VAL A 145 14.92 -21.30 5.00
CA VAL A 145 14.92 -20.50 3.78
C VAL A 145 16.21 -19.69 3.71
N ALA A 146 17.04 -19.96 2.70
CA ALA A 146 18.30 -19.23 2.52
C ALA A 146 18.02 -17.77 2.16
N SER A 147 18.69 -16.83 2.85
CA SER A 147 18.70 -15.42 2.50
C SER A 147 19.94 -14.76 3.16
N GLY A 148 20.31 -13.59 2.69
CA GLY A 148 21.42 -12.82 3.27
C GLY A 148 21.12 -12.22 4.66
N PHE A 149 19.88 -12.37 5.18
CA PHE A 149 19.40 -11.77 6.44
C PHE A 149 18.88 -12.85 7.39
N SER A 150 18.87 -12.54 8.68
CA SER A 150 18.31 -13.41 9.72
C SER A 150 16.79 -13.54 9.55
N THR A 151 16.23 -14.65 10.03
CA THR A 151 14.77 -14.83 10.13
C THR A 151 14.15 -13.81 11.06
N ILE A 152 12.94 -13.42 10.77
CA ILE A 152 12.17 -12.45 11.56
C ILE A 152 10.96 -13.11 12.22
N LYS A 153 10.41 -12.47 13.25
CA LYS A 153 9.08 -12.81 13.75
C LYS A 153 8.04 -12.46 12.68
N PRO A 154 6.95 -13.24 12.55
CA PRO A 154 5.86 -12.88 11.67
C PRO A 154 5.33 -11.47 11.97
N ALA A 155 5.26 -10.63 10.95
CA ALA A 155 4.64 -9.32 11.05
C ALA A 155 3.12 -9.43 11.15
N GLU A 156 2.47 -8.43 11.75
CA GLU A 156 1.02 -8.30 11.65
C GLU A 156 0.64 -7.95 10.20
N LEU A 157 -0.28 -8.71 9.60
CA LEU A 157 -0.69 -8.52 8.21
C LEU A 157 -2.08 -7.91 8.13
N PHE A 158 -2.18 -6.83 7.34
CA PHE A 158 -3.43 -6.13 7.03
C PHE A 158 -3.63 -6.00 5.53
N LEU A 159 -4.88 -5.89 5.13
CA LEU A 159 -5.28 -5.65 3.74
C LEU A 159 -5.83 -4.24 3.61
N PHE A 160 -5.49 -3.55 2.52
CA PHE A 160 -6.09 -2.25 2.17
C PHE A 160 -7.58 -2.39 1.87
N GLU A 161 -8.31 -1.30 2.00
CA GLU A 161 -9.64 -1.18 1.44
C GLU A 161 -9.56 -1.07 -0.11
N PRO A 162 -10.15 -2.02 -0.87
CA PRO A 162 -10.24 -1.90 -2.32
C PRO A 162 -11.29 -0.87 -2.74
N HIS A 163 -11.33 -0.49 -4.03
CA HIS A 163 -12.34 0.46 -4.53
C HIS A 163 -13.78 -0.07 -4.43
N GLN A 164 -13.97 -1.38 -4.57
CA GLN A 164 -15.28 -2.04 -4.47
C GLN A 164 -15.24 -3.09 -3.34
N PRO A 165 -15.26 -2.66 -2.06
CA PRO A 165 -15.02 -3.55 -0.92
C PRO A 165 -16.00 -4.72 -0.85
N GLU A 166 -17.28 -4.52 -1.20
CA GLU A 166 -18.32 -5.55 -1.18
C GLU A 166 -18.02 -6.69 -2.16
N HIS A 167 -17.48 -6.37 -3.34
CA HIS A 167 -17.13 -7.36 -4.36
C HIS A 167 -15.81 -8.09 -4.07
N CYS A 168 -14.94 -7.47 -3.27
CA CYS A 168 -13.64 -8.01 -2.89
C CYS A 168 -13.69 -8.85 -1.61
N GLY A 169 -14.85 -8.93 -0.94
CA GLY A 169 -14.98 -9.61 0.35
C GLY A 169 -14.25 -8.89 1.48
N PHE A 170 -14.04 -7.58 1.35
CA PHE A 170 -13.35 -6.77 2.35
C PHE A 170 -14.27 -6.49 3.54
N VAL A 171 -13.83 -6.90 4.73
CA VAL A 171 -14.51 -6.63 5.99
C VAL A 171 -13.60 -5.76 6.86
N PRO A 172 -13.89 -4.46 7.04
CA PRO A 172 -13.03 -3.59 7.85
C PRO A 172 -13.05 -4.03 9.31
N THR A 173 -11.90 -4.39 9.84
CA THR A 173 -11.70 -4.80 11.25
C THR A 173 -10.93 -3.76 12.05
N THR A 174 -10.26 -2.84 11.37
CA THR A 174 -9.40 -1.83 11.98
C THR A 174 -9.64 -0.49 11.31
N PHE A 175 -9.82 0.55 12.12
CA PHE A 175 -9.97 1.92 11.65
C PHE A 175 -8.85 2.78 12.23
N VAL A 176 -8.20 3.55 11.38
CA VAL A 176 -7.13 4.47 11.77
C VAL A 176 -7.63 5.89 11.62
N ASP A 177 -7.64 6.65 12.71
CA ASP A 177 -7.91 8.09 12.67
C ASP A 177 -6.75 8.81 11.99
N ILE A 178 -7.01 9.37 10.82
CA ILE A 178 -6.02 10.11 10.02
C ILE A 178 -6.32 11.62 9.99
N SER A 179 -7.22 12.11 10.82
CA SER A 179 -7.68 13.50 10.79
C SER A 179 -6.52 14.51 10.89
N ALA A 180 -5.58 14.26 11.80
CA ALA A 180 -4.44 15.15 12.02
C ALA A 180 -3.36 15.12 10.91
N VAL A 181 -3.42 14.12 10.02
CA VAL A 181 -2.46 13.93 8.92
C VAL A 181 -3.13 13.95 7.54
N PHE A 182 -4.44 14.14 7.49
CA PHE A 182 -5.19 14.17 6.24
C PHE A 182 -4.67 15.20 5.22
N PRO A 183 -4.18 16.39 5.63
CA PRO A 183 -3.53 17.31 4.70
C PRO A 183 -2.29 16.73 3.99
N LEU A 184 -1.52 15.85 4.65
CA LEU A 184 -0.40 15.16 4.01
C LEU A 184 -0.89 14.12 2.99
N LYS A 185 -1.97 13.37 3.33
CA LYS A 185 -2.62 12.48 2.37
C LYS A 185 -3.11 13.24 1.14
N GLN A 186 -3.72 14.41 1.30
CA GLN A 186 -4.16 15.24 0.18
C GLN A 186 -2.99 15.65 -0.72
N GLN A 187 -1.90 16.14 -0.15
CA GLN A 187 -0.69 16.50 -0.91
C GLN A 187 -0.09 15.29 -1.65
N ALA A 188 -0.07 14.11 -1.01
CA ALA A 188 0.39 12.89 -1.66
C ALA A 188 -0.54 12.47 -2.82
N MET A 189 -1.86 12.61 -2.67
CA MET A 189 -2.82 12.39 -3.76
C MET A 189 -2.61 13.38 -4.91
N GLU A 190 -2.36 14.66 -4.61
CA GLU A 190 -2.07 15.71 -5.62
C GLU A 190 -0.80 15.40 -6.43
N ALA A 191 0.18 14.73 -5.83
CA ALA A 191 1.37 14.27 -6.55
C ALA A 191 1.08 13.20 -7.61
N MET A 192 -0.08 12.51 -7.52
CA MET A 192 -0.48 11.44 -8.46
C MET A 192 -1.34 11.99 -9.60
N ALA A 193 -0.78 12.88 -10.42
CA ALA A 193 -1.49 13.58 -11.48
C ALA A 193 -2.11 12.65 -12.52
N ALA A 194 -1.46 11.52 -12.83
CA ALA A 194 -1.96 10.50 -13.76
C ALA A 194 -3.30 9.86 -13.34
N GLN A 195 -3.70 10.00 -12.06
CA GLN A 195 -4.94 9.44 -11.51
C GLN A 195 -5.74 10.48 -10.69
N SER A 196 -5.66 11.76 -11.04
CA SER A 196 -6.33 12.86 -10.32
C SER A 196 -7.84 12.68 -10.15
N TYR A 197 -8.50 11.91 -11.01
CA TYR A 197 -9.93 11.57 -10.92
C TYR A 197 -10.29 10.77 -9.64
N LEU A 198 -9.32 10.20 -8.94
CA LEU A 198 -9.54 9.48 -7.68
C LEU A 198 -9.58 10.38 -6.44
N HIS A 199 -9.16 11.64 -6.52
CA HIS A 199 -9.04 12.54 -5.36
C HIS A 199 -10.35 12.70 -4.60
N GLN A 200 -11.41 13.05 -5.30
CA GLN A 200 -12.72 13.24 -4.67
C GLN A 200 -13.23 11.93 -4.05
N TYR A 201 -13.17 10.84 -4.81
CA TYR A 201 -13.61 9.52 -4.35
C TYR A 201 -12.89 9.12 -3.06
N GLN A 202 -11.57 9.21 -3.00
CA GLN A 202 -10.79 8.83 -1.82
C GLN A 202 -11.04 9.75 -0.62
N THR A 203 -11.32 11.02 -0.87
CA THR A 203 -11.72 11.96 0.18
C THR A 203 -13.08 11.57 0.80
N GLU A 204 -14.06 11.20 -0.03
CA GLU A 204 -15.37 10.76 0.44
C GLU A 204 -15.29 9.42 1.19
N ILE A 205 -14.47 8.48 0.73
CA ILE A 205 -14.22 7.22 1.46
C ILE A 205 -13.62 7.50 2.84
N ALA A 206 -12.64 8.39 2.95
CA ALA A 206 -12.04 8.73 4.25
C ALA A 206 -13.06 9.35 5.23
N LYS A 207 -13.98 10.20 4.77
CA LYS A 207 -15.09 10.74 5.56
C LYS A 207 -16.08 9.65 5.98
N TYR A 208 -16.42 8.76 5.05
CA TYR A 208 -17.32 7.63 5.31
C TYR A 208 -16.75 6.70 6.37
N ARG A 209 -15.46 6.38 6.30
CA ARG A 209 -14.77 5.55 7.29
C ARG A 209 -14.63 6.26 8.65
N ALA A 210 -14.46 7.58 8.66
CA ALA A 210 -14.52 8.36 9.91
C ALA A 210 -15.89 8.24 10.59
N ASN A 211 -17.00 8.23 9.83
CA ASN A 211 -18.32 8.00 10.39
C ASN A 211 -18.44 6.63 11.08
N HIS A 212 -17.91 5.57 10.45
CA HIS A 212 -17.86 4.24 11.09
C HIS A 212 -16.98 4.24 12.33
N ALA A 213 -15.79 4.82 12.26
CA ALA A 213 -14.85 4.90 13.38
C ALA A 213 -15.48 5.61 14.59
N ARG A 214 -16.21 6.73 14.38
CA ARG A 214 -16.95 7.43 15.43
C ARG A 214 -18.01 6.55 16.09
N ARG A 215 -18.79 5.83 15.28
CA ARG A 215 -19.88 4.94 15.81
C ARG A 215 -19.34 3.81 16.64
N ILE A 216 -18.18 3.24 16.28
CA ILE A 216 -17.59 2.10 16.97
C ILE A 216 -16.86 2.55 18.24
N SER A 217 -16.11 3.66 18.17
CA SER A 217 -15.26 4.13 19.27
C SER A 217 -15.96 5.05 20.29
N GLY A 218 -17.12 5.61 19.92
CA GLY A 218 -17.78 6.68 20.70
C GLY A 218 -17.08 8.05 20.61
N ARG A 219 -15.95 8.16 19.91
CA ARG A 219 -15.27 9.43 19.67
C ARG A 219 -16.05 10.27 18.66
N THR A 220 -16.11 11.58 18.87
CA THR A 220 -16.81 12.52 17.99
C THR A 220 -15.89 13.37 17.13
N ASP A 221 -14.60 13.38 17.42
CA ASP A 221 -13.57 14.25 16.85
C ASP A 221 -12.93 13.70 15.56
N ILE A 222 -13.16 12.44 15.21
CA ILE A 222 -12.61 11.82 14.00
C ILE A 222 -13.28 12.41 12.75
N GLN A 223 -12.52 13.07 11.90
CA GLN A 223 -13.01 13.67 10.65
C GLN A 223 -12.69 12.83 9.42
N TYR A 224 -11.55 12.15 9.42
CA TYR A 224 -11.06 11.27 8.35
C TYR A 224 -10.49 9.99 8.96
N ALA A 225 -10.77 8.85 8.33
CA ALA A 225 -10.21 7.57 8.74
C ALA A 225 -9.89 6.70 7.52
N GLU A 226 -8.91 5.82 7.67
CA GLU A 226 -8.65 4.69 6.78
C GLU A 226 -9.10 3.40 7.45
N ALA A 227 -9.54 2.43 6.64
CA ALA A 227 -9.98 1.13 7.12
C ALA A 227 -9.10 0.02 6.55
N PHE A 228 -8.85 -0.98 7.39
CA PHE A 228 -8.02 -2.15 7.05
C PHE A 228 -8.72 -3.42 7.54
N GLN A 229 -8.47 -4.51 6.83
CA GLN A 229 -8.87 -5.84 7.28
C GLN A 229 -7.64 -6.56 7.83
N ARG A 230 -7.69 -6.98 9.08
CA ARG A 230 -6.63 -7.78 9.68
C ARG A 230 -6.76 -9.24 9.24
N VAL A 231 -5.67 -9.83 8.79
CA VAL A 231 -5.59 -11.23 8.33
C VAL A 231 -5.06 -12.12 9.44
N THR A 232 -3.99 -11.70 10.11
CA THR A 232 -3.38 -12.52 11.16
C THR A 232 -4.22 -12.51 12.42
N PRO A 233 -4.61 -13.69 12.95
CA PRO A 233 -5.23 -13.75 14.25
C PRO A 233 -4.24 -13.29 15.34
N THR A 234 -4.78 -12.72 16.39
CA THR A 234 -4.03 -12.37 17.61
C THR A 234 -3.79 -13.60 18.45
#